data_6b125d82590f34bf817b1d325ab02914
#
_entry.id   6b125d82590f34bf817b1d325ab02914
#
_cell.length_a   1.000
_cell.length_b   1.000
_cell.length_c   1.000
_cell.angle_alpha   90.00
_cell.angle_beta   90.00
_cell.angle_gamma   90.00
#
_symmetry.space_group_name_H-M   'P 1'
#
loop_
_entity.id
_entity.type
_entity.pdbx_description
1 polymer ?
#
loop_
_entity_poly.entity_id
_entity_poly.type
_entity_poly.pdbx_seq_one_letter_code
_entity_poly.pdbx_strand_id
1 'polypeptide(L)'
;MNLTYKILWLDNDLQNYIDNGSVKSVEDFLSERGFEPVIEKVFDEANLDTALSKYNYDLIISDYNLERTTGDVIIDNIRNIKRLDTEILFYTAQSSYKTKPEVKERLAFIERLTFQIGRDTLLDKIEKVIFLTLQKLLELNATRGLITAATSDLDVEIEEIVMLIKNQQNIDEDKLKKNVNDKVFKPLQKRLDKFWENYSSFQEYFNKMDAVKKWEIFRDLLKPLSKDNKDIASLLETNESYQDDVIELRNKFAHAKAEEKEGKMVLRGQFGKEPFEFDEAKCIEIRKNLILHKRNIYQLKSILIDETV
;
A
#
# COMPACT_ATOMS: atom_id res chain seq x y z
N MET A 1 0.58 1.71 1.09
CA MET A 1 0.58 2.01 -0.36
C MET A 1 0.01 3.39 -0.52
N ASN A 2 0.71 4.31 -1.13
CA ASN A 2 0.32 5.73 -1.13
C ASN A 2 -0.35 6.08 -2.47
N LEU A 3 -1.38 6.88 -2.44
CA LEU A 3 -2.00 7.48 -3.64
C LEU A 3 -1.12 8.61 -4.23
N THR A 4 -0.07 9.00 -3.51
CA THR A 4 0.87 10.05 -3.90
C THR A 4 2.08 9.45 -4.60
N TYR A 5 2.47 10.01 -5.75
CA TYR A 5 3.72 9.66 -6.44
C TYR A 5 4.70 10.82 -6.34
N LYS A 6 5.87 10.57 -5.74
CA LYS A 6 6.85 11.58 -5.37
C LYS A 6 8.05 11.56 -6.29
N ILE A 7 8.32 12.67 -6.94
CA ILE A 7 9.46 12.86 -7.83
C ILE A 7 10.38 13.93 -7.24
N LEU A 8 11.69 13.66 -7.22
CA LEU A 8 12.69 14.70 -7.08
C LEU A 8 13.24 15.00 -8.46
N TRP A 9 13.20 16.26 -8.88
CA TRP A 9 13.74 16.70 -10.17
C TRP A 9 14.86 17.73 -9.96
N LEU A 10 16.09 17.33 -10.24
CA LEU A 10 17.30 18.15 -10.11
C LEU A 10 17.82 18.57 -11.47
N ASP A 11 17.79 19.88 -11.76
CA ASP A 11 18.35 20.47 -12.97
C ASP A 11 18.58 21.97 -12.76
N ASN A 12 19.73 22.49 -13.10
CA ASN A 12 20.04 23.92 -13.02
C ASN A 12 19.16 24.76 -13.97
N ASP A 13 18.66 24.13 -15.07
CA ASP A 13 17.78 24.73 -16.08
C ASP A 13 16.31 24.35 -15.89
N LEU A 14 15.94 23.87 -14.69
CA LEU A 14 14.59 23.37 -14.39
C LEU A 14 13.50 24.43 -14.63
N GLN A 15 13.83 25.72 -14.51
CA GLN A 15 12.88 26.80 -14.78
C GLN A 15 12.33 26.73 -16.21
N ASN A 16 13.16 26.36 -17.20
CA ASN A 16 12.71 26.20 -18.58
C ASN A 16 11.70 25.04 -18.73
N TYR A 17 11.84 23.96 -17.96
CA TYR A 17 10.87 22.84 -17.96
C TYR A 17 9.56 23.22 -17.28
N ILE A 18 9.59 24.17 -16.35
CA ILE A 18 8.38 24.72 -15.74
C ILE A 18 7.67 25.63 -16.74
N ASP A 19 8.42 26.56 -17.34
CA ASP A 19 7.87 27.60 -18.21
C ASP A 19 7.30 27.05 -19.53
N ASN A 20 7.90 25.97 -20.07
CA ASN A 20 7.42 25.29 -21.27
C ASN A 20 6.33 24.24 -20.99
N GLY A 21 5.91 24.08 -19.74
CA GLY A 21 4.83 23.16 -19.34
C GLY A 21 5.25 21.70 -19.18
N SER A 22 6.53 21.36 -19.32
CA SER A 22 7.00 19.96 -19.20
C SER A 22 6.73 19.35 -17.83
N VAL A 23 6.97 20.11 -16.74
CA VAL A 23 6.67 19.68 -15.37
C VAL A 23 5.17 19.43 -15.23
N LYS A 24 4.35 20.31 -15.78
CA LYS A 24 2.88 20.16 -15.75
C LYS A 24 2.41 18.94 -16.51
N SER A 25 3.02 18.61 -17.65
CA SER A 25 2.71 17.38 -18.39
C SER A 25 2.97 16.12 -17.55
N VAL A 26 4.05 16.09 -16.78
CA VAL A 26 4.33 14.96 -15.85
C VAL A 26 3.31 14.88 -14.72
N GLU A 27 2.89 16.02 -14.16
CA GLU A 27 1.83 16.08 -13.15
C GLU A 27 0.50 15.57 -13.72
N ASP A 28 0.12 15.99 -14.92
CA ASP A 28 -1.10 15.57 -15.60
C ASP A 28 -1.08 14.07 -15.94
N PHE A 29 0.06 13.56 -16.42
CA PHE A 29 0.27 12.13 -16.70
C PHE A 29 0.03 11.23 -15.46
N LEU A 30 0.50 11.66 -14.28
CA LEU A 30 0.28 10.98 -13.01
C LEU A 30 -1.17 11.09 -12.55
N SER A 31 -1.76 12.28 -12.67
CA SER A 31 -3.15 12.55 -12.26
C SER A 31 -4.16 11.74 -13.08
N GLU A 32 -3.94 11.61 -14.40
CA GLU A 32 -4.75 10.76 -15.28
C GLU A 32 -4.72 9.28 -14.89
N ARG A 33 -3.66 8.84 -14.18
CA ARG A 33 -3.51 7.48 -13.68
C ARG A 33 -3.95 7.30 -12.22
N GLY A 34 -4.58 8.34 -11.64
CA GLY A 34 -5.14 8.28 -10.29
C GLY A 34 -4.11 8.47 -9.17
N PHE A 35 -2.97 9.09 -9.46
CA PHE A 35 -1.97 9.45 -8.46
C PHE A 35 -1.93 10.95 -8.23
N GLU A 36 -1.73 11.35 -6.98
CA GLU A 36 -1.45 12.73 -6.60
C GLU A 36 0.05 13.02 -6.81
N PRO A 37 0.42 13.88 -7.77
CA PRO A 37 1.82 14.17 -8.05
C PRO A 37 2.42 15.09 -7.00
N VAL A 38 3.61 14.76 -6.50
CA VAL A 38 4.45 15.65 -5.70
C VAL A 38 5.82 15.73 -6.35
N ILE A 39 6.14 16.88 -6.96
CA ILE A 39 7.42 17.11 -7.62
C ILE A 39 8.25 18.11 -6.81
N GLU A 40 9.26 17.61 -6.11
CA GLU A 40 10.27 18.43 -5.45
C GLU A 40 11.26 18.96 -6.49
N LYS A 41 11.29 20.26 -6.66
CA LYS A 41 12.08 20.98 -7.67
C LYS A 41 13.38 21.45 -7.04
N VAL A 42 14.51 20.95 -7.55
CA VAL A 42 15.85 21.27 -7.03
C VAL A 42 16.67 21.90 -8.16
N PHE A 43 17.00 23.16 -8.00
CA PHE A 43 17.71 23.97 -9.01
C PHE A 43 19.23 23.99 -8.80
N ASP A 44 19.71 23.58 -7.64
CA ASP A 44 21.12 23.59 -7.26
C ASP A 44 21.43 22.30 -6.49
N GLU A 45 22.47 21.60 -6.88
CA GLU A 45 22.94 20.38 -6.23
C GLU A 45 23.30 20.57 -4.75
N ALA A 46 23.63 21.78 -4.31
CA ALA A 46 23.86 22.09 -2.89
C ALA A 46 22.63 21.80 -2.01
N ASN A 47 21.43 21.85 -2.60
CA ASN A 47 20.17 21.58 -1.91
C ASN A 47 19.73 20.09 -1.99
N LEU A 48 20.47 19.26 -2.71
CA LEU A 48 20.09 17.86 -2.97
C LEU A 48 19.93 17.06 -1.68
N ASP A 49 20.87 17.16 -0.75
CA ASP A 49 20.82 16.40 0.51
C ASP A 49 19.63 16.77 1.38
N THR A 50 19.29 18.06 1.41
CA THR A 50 18.10 18.56 2.12
C THR A 50 16.83 18.03 1.45
N ALA A 51 16.77 18.06 0.12
CA ALA A 51 15.62 17.55 -0.64
C ALA A 51 15.45 16.04 -0.46
N LEU A 52 16.54 15.24 -0.54
CA LEU A 52 16.51 13.80 -0.35
C LEU A 52 16.00 13.38 1.05
N SER A 53 16.16 14.23 2.05
CA SER A 53 15.67 13.93 3.41
C SER A 53 14.19 14.26 3.64
N LYS A 54 13.53 14.99 2.72
CA LYS A 54 12.12 15.36 2.89
C LYS A 54 11.16 14.19 2.69
N TYR A 55 11.43 13.34 1.71
CA TYR A 55 10.52 12.27 1.31
C TYR A 55 11.27 11.02 0.87
N ASN A 56 10.58 9.88 0.95
CA ASN A 56 10.93 8.71 0.16
C ASN A 56 10.38 8.92 -1.25
N TYR A 57 11.25 9.14 -2.23
CA TYR A 57 10.88 9.41 -3.62
C TYR A 57 10.67 8.11 -4.39
N ASP A 58 9.70 8.12 -5.32
CA ASP A 58 9.42 7.00 -6.24
C ASP A 58 10.31 7.08 -7.48
N LEU A 59 10.72 8.31 -7.87
CA LEU A 59 11.60 8.58 -9.00
C LEU A 59 12.50 9.79 -8.70
N ILE A 60 13.76 9.68 -9.04
CA ILE A 60 14.72 10.81 -9.07
C ILE A 60 15.05 11.11 -10.51
N ILE A 61 14.85 12.34 -10.96
CA ILE A 61 15.20 12.84 -12.28
C ILE A 61 16.34 13.83 -12.11
N SER A 62 17.44 13.65 -12.84
CA SER A 62 18.60 14.55 -12.73
C SER A 62 19.25 14.81 -14.07
N ASP A 63 19.63 16.07 -14.35
CA ASP A 63 20.60 16.33 -15.40
C ASP A 63 21.95 15.69 -15.00
N TYR A 64 22.66 15.18 -15.99
CA TYR A 64 24.01 14.65 -15.83
C TYR A 64 25.03 15.77 -15.62
N ASN A 65 24.86 16.92 -16.28
CA ASN A 65 25.77 18.05 -16.23
C ASN A 65 25.23 19.16 -15.31
N LEU A 66 25.58 19.06 -14.07
CA LEU A 66 25.30 20.12 -13.10
C LEU A 66 26.48 21.08 -12.99
N GLU A 67 26.31 22.23 -12.40
CA GLU A 67 27.33 23.28 -12.34
C GLU A 67 28.59 22.87 -11.58
N ARG A 68 28.43 22.14 -10.46
CA ARG A 68 29.53 21.82 -9.54
C ARG A 68 29.90 20.35 -9.51
N THR A 69 29.07 19.49 -10.11
CA THR A 69 29.24 18.02 -10.05
C THR A 69 28.71 17.36 -11.30
N THR A 70 28.96 16.09 -11.41
CA THR A 70 28.43 15.24 -12.51
C THR A 70 27.48 14.19 -11.96
N GLY A 71 26.59 13.69 -12.82
CA GLY A 71 25.57 12.71 -12.45
C GLY A 71 26.12 11.44 -11.79
N ASP A 72 27.32 10.99 -12.18
CA ASP A 72 27.96 9.83 -11.56
C ASP A 72 28.29 10.05 -10.08
N VAL A 73 28.72 11.25 -9.70
CA VAL A 73 28.95 11.61 -8.30
C VAL A 73 27.64 11.65 -7.50
N ILE A 74 26.58 12.15 -8.13
CA ILE A 74 25.23 12.15 -7.52
C ILE A 74 24.71 10.74 -7.30
N ILE A 75 24.89 9.84 -8.29
CA ILE A 75 24.51 8.43 -8.15
C ILE A 75 25.23 7.80 -6.97
N ASP A 76 26.55 8.02 -6.87
CA ASP A 76 27.38 7.49 -5.79
C ASP A 76 26.84 7.95 -4.41
N ASN A 77 26.48 9.22 -4.31
CA ASN A 77 25.88 9.75 -3.09
C ASN A 77 24.53 9.05 -2.79
N ILE A 78 23.64 8.98 -3.75
CA ILE A 78 22.31 8.38 -3.56
C ILE A 78 22.43 6.88 -3.23
N ARG A 79 23.25 6.11 -3.93
CA ARG A 79 23.36 4.65 -3.78
C ARG A 79 24.22 4.23 -2.59
N ASN A 80 25.44 4.76 -2.50
CA ASN A 80 26.45 4.26 -1.57
C ASN A 80 26.43 4.98 -0.23
N ILE A 81 26.11 6.28 -0.21
CA ILE A 81 26.07 7.08 1.02
C ILE A 81 24.67 7.06 1.63
N LYS A 82 23.64 7.41 0.84
CA LYS A 82 22.25 7.45 1.33
C LYS A 82 21.55 6.10 1.30
N ARG A 83 22.11 5.10 0.60
CA ARG A 83 21.56 3.73 0.46
C ARG A 83 20.11 3.71 -0.05
N LEU A 84 19.79 4.61 -0.97
CA LEU A 84 18.45 4.69 -1.56
C LEU A 84 18.38 3.87 -2.85
N ASP A 85 17.44 2.92 -2.92
CA ASP A 85 17.18 2.05 -4.08
C ASP A 85 16.09 2.62 -5.02
N THR A 86 15.83 3.91 -4.96
CA THR A 86 14.86 4.60 -5.80
C THR A 86 15.25 4.53 -7.28
N GLU A 87 14.29 4.42 -8.20
CA GLU A 87 14.55 4.52 -9.63
C GLU A 87 15.14 5.89 -9.97
N ILE A 88 16.20 5.93 -10.79
CA ILE A 88 16.86 7.17 -11.19
C ILE A 88 16.83 7.29 -12.70
N LEU A 89 16.36 8.43 -13.19
CA LEU A 89 16.46 8.82 -14.58
C LEU A 89 17.48 9.96 -14.73
N PHE A 90 18.61 9.64 -15.34
CA PHE A 90 19.60 10.64 -15.76
C PHE A 90 19.40 11.04 -17.21
N TYR A 91 19.54 12.31 -17.49
CA TYR A 91 19.52 12.80 -18.86
C TYR A 91 20.63 13.83 -19.13
N THR A 92 20.94 14.03 -20.39
CA THR A 92 21.86 15.08 -20.83
C THR A 92 21.49 15.60 -22.22
N ALA A 93 21.60 16.90 -22.40
CA ALA A 93 21.43 17.54 -23.69
C ALA A 93 22.60 17.24 -24.69
N GLN A 94 23.77 16.83 -24.16
CA GLN A 94 24.97 16.68 -24.94
C GLN A 94 25.03 15.34 -25.70
N SER A 95 24.87 15.38 -27.01
CA SER A 95 25.00 14.19 -27.89
C SER A 95 26.38 13.53 -27.87
N SER A 96 27.44 14.26 -27.50
CA SER A 96 28.80 13.76 -27.36
C SER A 96 28.95 12.62 -26.35
N TYR A 97 28.03 12.49 -25.40
CA TYR A 97 28.00 11.37 -24.42
C TYR A 97 27.63 10.03 -25.07
N LYS A 98 27.03 10.02 -26.27
CA LYS A 98 26.80 8.78 -27.06
C LYS A 98 28.08 8.00 -27.33
N THR A 99 29.21 8.71 -27.41
CA THR A 99 30.50 8.17 -27.83
C THR A 99 31.54 8.00 -26.72
N LYS A 100 31.20 8.39 -25.45
CA LYS A 100 32.13 8.24 -24.33
C LYS A 100 31.99 6.86 -23.67
N PRO A 101 32.92 5.91 -23.93
CA PRO A 101 32.86 4.57 -23.32
C PRO A 101 32.89 4.61 -21.80
N GLU A 102 33.66 5.53 -21.23
CA GLU A 102 33.86 5.68 -19.78
C GLU A 102 32.57 5.93 -19.00
N VAL A 103 31.66 6.74 -19.56
CA VAL A 103 30.35 6.99 -18.91
C VAL A 103 29.46 5.76 -18.98
N LYS A 104 29.48 5.05 -20.13
CA LYS A 104 28.71 3.81 -20.27
C LYS A 104 29.20 2.72 -19.32
N GLU A 105 30.51 2.57 -19.17
CA GLU A 105 31.11 1.57 -18.26
C GLU A 105 30.76 1.88 -16.78
N ARG A 106 30.83 3.14 -16.36
CA ARG A 106 30.46 3.52 -14.99
C ARG A 106 28.99 3.30 -14.70
N LEU A 107 28.09 3.57 -15.65
CA LEU A 107 26.65 3.46 -15.48
C LEU A 107 26.10 2.05 -15.73
N ALA A 108 26.83 1.19 -16.46
CA ALA A 108 26.33 -0.11 -16.91
C ALA A 108 26.02 -1.11 -15.79
N PHE A 109 26.65 -0.96 -14.63
CA PHE A 109 26.50 -1.85 -13.48
C PHE A 109 25.63 -1.27 -12.35
N ILE A 110 25.06 -0.08 -12.57
CA ILE A 110 24.20 0.55 -11.57
C ILE A 110 22.77 0.10 -11.77
N GLU A 111 22.23 -0.56 -10.75
CA GLU A 111 20.85 -1.03 -10.75
C GLU A 111 19.87 0.15 -10.69
N ARG A 112 18.68 -0.04 -11.28
CA ARG A 112 17.58 0.94 -11.28
C ARG A 112 18.00 2.32 -11.80
N LEU A 113 18.81 2.32 -12.85
CA LEU A 113 19.26 3.50 -13.53
C LEU A 113 18.81 3.52 -14.99
N THR A 114 18.10 4.55 -15.36
CA THR A 114 17.74 4.84 -16.75
C THR A 114 18.51 6.06 -17.23
N PHE A 115 19.09 5.99 -18.42
CA PHE A 115 19.82 7.10 -19.02
C PHE A 115 19.18 7.56 -20.32
N GLN A 116 19.04 8.89 -20.50
CA GLN A 116 18.47 9.52 -21.69
C GLN A 116 19.43 10.55 -22.27
N ILE A 117 19.64 10.49 -23.59
CA ILE A 117 20.42 11.47 -24.32
C ILE A 117 19.51 12.26 -25.26
N GLY A 118 19.55 13.57 -25.16
CA GLY A 118 18.70 14.50 -25.90
C GLY A 118 17.49 14.93 -25.07
N ARG A 119 17.09 16.20 -25.24
CA ARG A 119 15.94 16.80 -24.54
C ARG A 119 14.61 16.52 -25.24
N ASP A 120 14.63 16.32 -26.54
CA ASP A 120 13.42 16.22 -27.38
C ASP A 120 12.50 15.05 -27.01
N THR A 121 13.08 13.97 -26.47
CA THR A 121 12.35 12.76 -26.06
C THR A 121 12.37 12.53 -24.55
N LEU A 122 12.74 13.55 -23.77
CA LEU A 122 12.87 13.42 -22.32
C LEU A 122 11.54 13.13 -21.66
N LEU A 123 10.47 13.85 -22.03
CA LEU A 123 9.12 13.64 -21.45
C LEU A 123 8.63 12.23 -21.72
N ASP A 124 8.71 11.73 -22.95
CA ASP A 124 8.33 10.36 -23.29
C ASP A 124 9.10 9.34 -22.44
N LYS A 125 10.37 9.64 -22.16
CA LYS A 125 11.21 8.77 -21.33
C LYS A 125 10.81 8.82 -19.87
N ILE A 126 10.50 10.00 -19.32
CA ILE A 126 9.98 10.17 -17.96
C ILE A 126 8.69 9.38 -17.82
N GLU A 127 7.73 9.57 -18.72
CA GLU A 127 6.45 8.86 -18.71
C GLU A 127 6.64 7.34 -18.77
N LYS A 128 7.55 6.86 -19.62
CA LYS A 128 7.87 5.43 -19.70
C LYS A 128 8.45 4.89 -18.40
N VAL A 129 9.36 5.61 -17.74
CA VAL A 129 9.94 5.18 -16.45
C VAL A 129 8.88 5.18 -15.38
N ILE A 130 8.07 6.23 -15.27
CA ILE A 130 6.93 6.29 -14.36
C ILE A 130 6.00 5.09 -14.61
N PHE A 131 5.63 4.81 -15.85
CA PHE A 131 4.77 3.68 -16.18
C PHE A 131 5.36 2.35 -15.69
N LEU A 132 6.65 2.11 -15.88
CA LEU A 132 7.33 0.89 -15.41
C LEU A 132 7.31 0.77 -13.88
N THR A 133 7.50 1.88 -13.15
CA THR A 133 7.42 1.87 -11.68
C THR A 133 5.99 1.65 -11.19
N LEU A 134 5.00 2.20 -11.90
CA LEU A 134 3.58 2.05 -11.56
C LEU A 134 2.99 0.70 -11.93
N GLN A 135 3.56 -0.04 -12.87
CA GLN A 135 2.95 -1.26 -13.42
C GLN A 135 2.58 -2.28 -12.34
N LYS A 136 3.44 -2.48 -11.34
CA LYS A 136 3.16 -3.38 -10.21
C LYS A 136 2.07 -2.83 -9.27
N LEU A 137 1.96 -1.51 -9.17
CA LEU A 137 0.96 -0.84 -8.33
C LEU A 137 -0.44 -0.88 -8.95
N LEU A 138 -0.53 -0.98 -10.27
CA LEU A 138 -1.80 -1.08 -11.02
C LEU A 138 -2.35 -2.52 -11.06
N GLU A 139 -1.62 -3.51 -10.54
CA GLU A 139 -2.12 -4.88 -10.45
C GLU A 139 -3.32 -4.98 -9.48
N LEU A 140 -4.24 -5.92 -9.77
CA LEU A 140 -5.48 -6.11 -9.00
C LEU A 140 -5.25 -6.25 -7.49
N ASN A 141 -4.24 -7.02 -7.08
CA ASN A 141 -3.97 -7.24 -5.65
C ASN A 141 -3.39 -5.99 -4.97
N ALA A 142 -2.57 -5.23 -5.68
CA ALA A 142 -2.07 -3.96 -5.21
C ALA A 142 -3.21 -2.94 -5.05
N THR A 143 -4.11 -2.86 -6.04
CA THR A 143 -5.30 -1.99 -6.00
C THR A 143 -6.24 -2.39 -4.85
N ARG A 144 -6.46 -3.68 -4.60
CA ARG A 144 -7.22 -4.15 -3.42
C ARG A 144 -6.59 -3.69 -2.10
N GLY A 145 -5.27 -3.81 -1.98
CA GLY A 145 -4.53 -3.32 -0.81
C GLY A 145 -4.68 -1.81 -0.64
N LEU A 146 -4.60 -1.05 -1.73
CA LEU A 146 -4.78 0.39 -1.73
C LEU A 146 -6.19 0.80 -1.28
N ILE A 147 -7.23 0.16 -1.81
CA ILE A 147 -8.62 0.44 -1.41
C ILE A 147 -8.79 0.18 0.09
N THR A 148 -8.29 -0.96 0.59
CA THR A 148 -8.38 -1.29 2.01
C THR A 148 -7.68 -0.24 2.89
N ALA A 149 -6.46 0.14 2.53
CA ALA A 149 -5.70 1.15 3.29
C ALA A 149 -6.38 2.52 3.26
N ALA A 150 -6.78 3.00 2.07
CA ALA A 150 -7.42 4.30 1.93
C ALA A 150 -8.77 4.36 2.67
N THR A 151 -9.55 3.29 2.63
CA THR A 151 -10.82 3.21 3.37
C THR A 151 -10.58 3.28 4.88
N SER A 152 -9.55 2.58 5.36
CA SER A 152 -9.20 2.59 6.79
C SER A 152 -8.75 3.97 7.27
N ASP A 153 -7.92 4.66 6.48
CA ASP A 153 -7.47 6.01 6.80
C ASP A 153 -8.66 6.98 6.87
N LEU A 154 -9.60 6.88 5.90
CA LEU A 154 -10.81 7.71 5.88
C LEU A 154 -11.76 7.41 7.03
N ASP A 155 -11.90 6.15 7.44
CA ASP A 155 -12.73 5.78 8.59
C ASP A 155 -12.22 6.44 9.88
N VAL A 156 -10.90 6.46 10.10
CA VAL A 156 -10.29 7.13 11.27
C VAL A 156 -10.51 8.64 11.21
N GLU A 157 -10.31 9.28 10.04
CA GLU A 157 -10.55 10.71 9.86
C GLU A 157 -12.03 11.09 10.13
N ILE A 158 -12.97 10.27 9.66
CA ILE A 158 -14.41 10.47 9.92
C ILE A 158 -14.70 10.38 11.43
N GLU A 159 -14.12 9.40 12.14
CA GLU A 159 -14.28 9.29 13.61
C GLU A 159 -13.77 10.54 14.32
N GLU A 160 -12.57 11.04 13.94
CA GLU A 160 -11.99 12.25 14.51
C GLU A 160 -12.87 13.49 14.25
N ILE A 161 -13.36 13.66 13.03
CA ILE A 161 -14.27 14.77 12.65
C ILE A 161 -15.57 14.70 13.48
N VAL A 162 -16.17 13.53 13.62
CA VAL A 162 -17.40 13.34 14.40
C VAL A 162 -17.19 13.75 15.86
N MET A 163 -16.04 13.36 16.45
CA MET A 163 -15.71 13.74 17.82
C MET A 163 -15.45 15.26 17.97
N LEU A 164 -14.80 15.87 16.98
CA LEU A 164 -14.63 17.33 16.96
C LEU A 164 -15.99 18.07 16.90
N ILE A 165 -16.90 17.64 16.03
CA ILE A 165 -18.24 18.22 15.91
C ILE A 165 -19.02 18.03 17.22
N LYS A 166 -18.98 16.83 17.82
CA LYS A 166 -19.63 16.54 19.10
C LYS A 166 -19.18 17.55 20.17
N ASN A 167 -17.85 17.75 20.28
CA ASN A 167 -17.27 18.61 21.30
C ASN A 167 -17.54 20.11 21.06
N GLN A 168 -17.38 20.58 19.81
CA GLN A 168 -17.59 21.99 19.46
C GLN A 168 -19.04 22.44 19.59
N GLN A 169 -19.99 21.55 19.25
CA GLN A 169 -21.41 21.86 19.28
C GLN A 169 -22.10 21.43 20.59
N ASN A 170 -21.37 20.88 21.57
CA ASN A 170 -21.91 20.34 22.81
C ASN A 170 -23.15 19.46 22.59
N ILE A 171 -23.06 18.52 21.63
CA ILE A 171 -24.17 17.67 21.27
C ILE A 171 -24.53 16.75 22.45
N ASP A 172 -25.80 16.80 22.85
CA ASP A 172 -26.36 15.99 23.95
C ASP A 172 -26.23 14.49 23.64
N GLU A 173 -25.82 13.72 24.67
CA GLU A 173 -25.68 12.26 24.61
C GLU A 173 -26.98 11.55 24.26
N ASP A 174 -28.11 12.05 24.70
CA ASP A 174 -29.44 11.44 24.42
C ASP A 174 -29.79 11.59 22.92
N LYS A 175 -29.40 12.69 22.30
CA LYS A 175 -29.51 12.87 20.84
C LYS A 175 -28.64 11.87 20.08
N LEU A 176 -27.41 11.61 20.56
CA LEU A 176 -26.50 10.64 19.97
C LEU A 176 -27.02 9.20 20.16
N LYS A 177 -27.49 8.85 21.35
CA LYS A 177 -28.16 7.55 21.63
C LYS A 177 -29.34 7.32 20.70
N LYS A 178 -30.18 8.34 20.49
CA LYS A 178 -31.30 8.26 19.55
C LYS A 178 -30.81 7.99 18.11
N ASN A 179 -29.76 8.66 17.66
CA ASN A 179 -29.14 8.42 16.35
C ASN A 179 -28.65 6.96 16.22
N VAL A 180 -27.95 6.44 17.24
CA VAL A 180 -27.49 5.04 17.26
C VAL A 180 -28.68 4.09 17.19
N ASN A 181 -29.74 4.31 17.99
CA ASN A 181 -30.93 3.49 17.93
C ASN A 181 -31.57 3.48 16.54
N ASP A 182 -31.74 4.66 15.94
CA ASP A 182 -32.42 4.81 14.66
C ASP A 182 -31.60 4.29 13.47
N LYS A 183 -30.26 4.43 13.51
CA LYS A 183 -29.36 4.04 12.41
C LYS A 183 -28.82 2.62 12.53
N VAL A 184 -28.72 2.07 13.74
CA VAL A 184 -28.11 0.76 13.98
C VAL A 184 -29.17 -0.26 14.42
N PHE A 185 -29.82 -0.05 15.56
CA PHE A 185 -30.65 -1.09 16.19
C PHE A 185 -31.98 -1.33 15.46
N LYS A 186 -32.72 -0.30 15.08
CA LYS A 186 -33.98 -0.47 14.33
C LYS A 186 -33.78 -1.18 12.96
N PRO A 187 -32.78 -0.83 12.14
CA PRO A 187 -32.51 -1.58 10.91
C PRO A 187 -32.07 -3.02 11.15
N LEU A 188 -31.29 -3.29 12.22
CA LEU A 188 -30.89 -4.65 12.58
C LEU A 188 -32.10 -5.50 12.97
N GLN A 189 -32.99 -4.98 13.83
CA GLN A 189 -34.23 -5.67 14.21
C GLN A 189 -35.06 -6.00 12.98
N LYS A 190 -35.28 -5.04 12.10
CA LYS A 190 -36.03 -5.26 10.85
C LYS A 190 -35.39 -6.30 9.92
N ARG A 191 -34.05 -6.39 9.91
CA ARG A 191 -33.31 -7.43 9.15
C ARG A 191 -33.49 -8.80 9.79
N LEU A 192 -33.46 -8.89 11.11
CA LEU A 192 -33.66 -10.14 11.86
C LEU A 192 -35.07 -10.68 11.64
N ASP A 193 -36.09 -9.82 11.72
CA ASP A 193 -37.48 -10.20 11.47
C ASP A 193 -37.65 -10.78 10.07
N LYS A 194 -37.10 -10.09 9.04
CA LYS A 194 -37.12 -10.55 7.65
C LYS A 194 -36.28 -11.79 7.39
N PHE A 195 -35.27 -12.04 8.20
CA PHE A 195 -34.38 -13.18 8.04
C PHE A 195 -35.12 -14.50 8.12
N TRP A 196 -35.88 -14.70 9.21
CA TRP A 196 -36.60 -15.93 9.43
C TRP A 196 -37.77 -16.13 8.47
N GLU A 197 -38.40 -15.04 8.01
CA GLU A 197 -39.45 -15.07 7.00
C GLU A 197 -38.95 -15.56 5.64
N ASN A 198 -37.69 -15.29 5.29
CA ASN A 198 -37.09 -15.53 3.98
C ASN A 198 -35.94 -16.54 4.01
N TYR A 199 -35.82 -17.37 5.05
CA TYR A 199 -34.78 -18.38 5.11
C TYR A 199 -34.98 -19.44 4.02
N SER A 200 -34.07 -19.44 3.02
CA SER A 200 -34.14 -20.35 1.87
C SER A 200 -33.19 -21.57 2.00
N SER A 201 -31.93 -21.31 2.39
CA SER A 201 -30.94 -22.37 2.51
C SER A 201 -29.75 -21.94 3.40
N PHE A 202 -29.07 -22.91 4.01
CA PHE A 202 -27.84 -22.69 4.77
C PHE A 202 -26.77 -21.98 3.92
N GLN A 203 -26.60 -22.41 2.66
CA GLN A 203 -25.58 -21.84 1.78
C GLN A 203 -25.76 -20.35 1.53
N GLU A 204 -26.99 -19.87 1.35
CA GLU A 204 -27.28 -18.46 1.15
C GLU A 204 -26.88 -17.62 2.38
N TYR A 205 -27.17 -18.15 3.56
CA TYR A 205 -26.83 -17.46 4.81
C TYR A 205 -25.36 -17.53 5.13
N PHE A 206 -24.72 -18.68 4.94
CA PHE A 206 -23.30 -18.85 5.13
C PHE A 206 -22.51 -17.83 4.28
N ASN A 207 -22.93 -17.60 3.03
CA ASN A 207 -22.30 -16.60 2.16
C ASN A 207 -22.38 -15.16 2.70
N LYS A 208 -23.44 -14.84 3.45
CA LYS A 208 -23.69 -13.50 4.01
C LYS A 208 -23.00 -13.27 5.38
N MET A 209 -22.49 -14.32 6.02
CA MET A 209 -21.82 -14.23 7.32
C MET A 209 -20.46 -13.54 7.20
N ASP A 210 -20.05 -12.87 8.28
CA ASP A 210 -18.68 -12.37 8.42
C ASP A 210 -17.65 -13.51 8.53
N ALA A 211 -16.37 -13.17 8.41
CA ALA A 211 -15.31 -14.16 8.39
C ALA A 211 -15.17 -14.92 9.72
N VAL A 212 -15.41 -14.26 10.86
CA VAL A 212 -15.35 -14.90 12.20
C VAL A 212 -16.41 -15.98 12.30
N LYS A 213 -17.67 -15.67 11.94
CA LYS A 213 -18.78 -16.62 11.99
C LYS A 213 -18.62 -17.78 11.02
N LYS A 214 -18.10 -17.52 9.82
CA LYS A 214 -17.74 -18.58 8.87
C LYS A 214 -16.70 -19.51 9.44
N TRP A 215 -15.67 -18.96 10.10
CA TRP A 215 -14.61 -19.74 10.73
C TRP A 215 -15.11 -20.58 11.91
N GLU A 216 -15.93 -20.02 12.79
CA GLU A 216 -16.55 -20.72 13.92
C GLU A 216 -17.36 -21.94 13.42
N ILE A 217 -18.26 -21.74 12.45
CA ILE A 217 -19.08 -22.80 11.88
C ILE A 217 -18.21 -23.87 11.19
N PHE A 218 -17.20 -23.44 10.42
CA PHE A 218 -16.26 -24.34 9.76
C PHE A 218 -15.57 -25.26 10.77
N ARG A 219 -15.05 -24.71 11.88
CA ARG A 219 -14.44 -25.50 12.96
C ARG A 219 -15.44 -26.46 13.61
N ASP A 220 -16.65 -26.00 13.87
CA ASP A 220 -17.69 -26.83 14.51
C ASP A 220 -18.11 -28.01 13.62
N LEU A 221 -18.14 -27.83 12.31
CA LEU A 221 -18.43 -28.91 11.37
C LEU A 221 -17.25 -29.90 11.21
N LEU A 222 -16.01 -29.46 11.39
CA LEU A 222 -14.83 -30.33 11.30
C LEU A 222 -14.53 -31.11 12.59
N LYS A 223 -14.91 -30.61 13.76
CA LYS A 223 -14.68 -31.28 15.05
C LYS A 223 -15.19 -32.72 15.13
N PRO A 224 -16.37 -33.08 14.63
CA PRO A 224 -16.79 -34.47 14.60
C PRO A 224 -15.88 -35.36 13.72
N LEU A 225 -15.51 -34.86 12.53
CA LEU A 225 -14.68 -35.58 11.57
C LEU A 225 -13.24 -35.79 12.08
N SER A 226 -12.71 -34.86 12.88
CA SER A 226 -11.38 -34.98 13.45
C SER A 226 -11.24 -36.13 14.48
N LYS A 227 -12.35 -36.69 15.00
CA LYS A 227 -12.30 -37.83 15.91
C LYS A 227 -11.90 -39.14 15.20
N ASP A 228 -12.29 -39.26 13.95
CA ASP A 228 -12.10 -40.47 13.16
C ASP A 228 -10.97 -40.35 12.14
N ASN A 229 -10.52 -39.11 11.85
CA ASN A 229 -9.46 -38.81 10.89
C ASN A 229 -8.33 -37.96 11.53
N LYS A 230 -7.14 -38.59 11.70
CA LYS A 230 -5.96 -37.99 12.32
C LYS A 230 -5.40 -36.79 11.51
N ASP A 231 -5.52 -36.85 10.19
CA ASP A 231 -5.02 -35.76 9.33
C ASP A 231 -5.89 -34.52 9.50
N ILE A 232 -7.22 -34.69 9.58
CA ILE A 232 -8.14 -33.58 9.89
C ILE A 232 -7.85 -33.01 11.30
N ALA A 233 -7.58 -33.86 12.28
CA ALA A 233 -7.25 -33.43 13.64
C ALA A 233 -5.97 -32.57 13.66
N SER A 234 -4.91 -33.03 13.02
CA SER A 234 -3.64 -32.30 12.92
C SER A 234 -3.79 -30.95 12.19
N LEU A 235 -4.57 -30.92 11.11
CA LEU A 235 -4.81 -29.69 10.36
C LEU A 235 -5.69 -28.70 11.13
N LEU A 236 -6.63 -29.17 11.95
CA LEU A 236 -7.42 -28.31 12.85
C LEU A 236 -6.55 -27.69 13.94
N GLU A 237 -5.65 -28.47 14.54
CA GLU A 237 -4.69 -27.96 15.55
C GLU A 237 -3.77 -26.91 14.93
N THR A 238 -3.19 -27.18 13.76
CA THR A 238 -2.33 -26.21 13.06
C THR A 238 -3.06 -24.91 12.69
N ASN A 239 -4.37 -24.98 12.45
CA ASN A 239 -5.19 -23.80 12.15
C ASN A 239 -5.83 -23.17 13.39
N GLU A 240 -5.44 -23.54 14.62
CA GLU A 240 -6.02 -22.95 15.84
C GLU A 240 -5.82 -21.44 15.89
N SER A 241 -4.66 -20.95 15.45
CA SER A 241 -4.31 -19.52 15.38
C SER A 241 -4.89 -18.77 14.16
N TYR A 242 -5.66 -19.44 13.27
CA TYR A 242 -6.19 -18.82 12.05
C TYR A 242 -6.98 -17.53 12.31
N GLN A 243 -7.76 -17.50 13.38
CA GLN A 243 -8.53 -16.31 13.73
C GLN A 243 -7.62 -15.12 13.99
N ASP A 244 -6.57 -15.30 14.78
CA ASP A 244 -5.63 -14.22 15.14
C ASP A 244 -4.71 -13.86 13.97
N ASP A 245 -4.16 -14.86 13.28
CA ASP A 245 -3.18 -14.70 12.21
C ASP A 245 -3.77 -14.19 10.89
N VAL A 246 -5.06 -14.40 10.67
CA VAL A 246 -5.71 -14.05 9.40
C VAL A 246 -6.86 -13.06 9.60
N ILE A 247 -7.84 -13.41 10.43
CA ILE A 247 -9.08 -12.60 10.53
C ILE A 247 -8.85 -11.32 11.33
N GLU A 248 -8.28 -11.44 12.55
CA GLU A 248 -7.99 -10.28 13.38
C GLU A 248 -6.93 -9.37 12.77
N LEU A 249 -5.92 -9.99 12.13
CA LEU A 249 -4.91 -9.24 11.42
C LEU A 249 -5.51 -8.44 10.25
N ARG A 250 -6.36 -9.09 9.42
CA ARG A 250 -7.10 -8.38 8.36
C ARG A 250 -7.89 -7.21 8.91
N ASN A 251 -8.58 -7.40 10.05
CA ASN A 251 -9.37 -6.34 10.68
C ASN A 251 -8.48 -5.19 11.19
N LYS A 252 -7.29 -5.51 11.74
CA LYS A 252 -6.30 -4.47 12.12
C LYS A 252 -5.87 -3.64 10.93
N PHE A 253 -5.56 -4.29 9.80
CA PHE A 253 -5.19 -3.56 8.57
C PHE A 253 -6.36 -2.82 7.92
N ALA A 254 -7.60 -3.31 8.07
CA ALA A 254 -8.79 -2.73 7.46
C ALA A 254 -9.41 -1.58 8.28
N HIS A 255 -9.00 -1.36 9.52
CA HIS A 255 -9.58 -0.37 10.42
C HIS A 255 -8.52 0.39 11.21
N ALA A 256 -7.34 0.57 10.62
CA ALA A 256 -6.24 1.29 11.24
C ALA A 256 -5.60 2.26 10.24
N LYS A 257 -5.27 3.46 10.72
CA LYS A 257 -4.52 4.46 9.97
C LYS A 257 -3.03 4.19 10.07
N ALA A 258 -2.35 4.22 8.93
CA ALA A 258 -0.89 4.11 8.91
C ALA A 258 -0.26 5.46 9.29
N GLU A 259 0.63 5.44 10.27
CA GLU A 259 1.38 6.61 10.72
C GLU A 259 2.87 6.28 10.83
N GLU A 260 3.73 7.25 10.59
CA GLU A 260 5.15 7.12 10.89
C GLU A 260 5.45 7.73 12.26
N LYS A 261 6.01 6.90 13.17
CA LYS A 261 6.39 7.32 14.50
C LYS A 261 7.84 6.90 14.77
N GLU A 262 8.70 7.87 15.04
CA GLU A 262 10.13 7.62 15.34
C GLU A 262 10.86 6.78 14.27
N GLY A 263 10.53 7.03 12.97
CA GLY A 263 11.12 6.29 11.84
C GLY A 263 10.58 4.88 11.64
N LYS A 264 9.53 4.49 12.37
CA LYS A 264 8.84 3.21 12.20
C LYS A 264 7.41 3.41 11.72
N MET A 265 6.95 2.52 10.86
CA MET A 265 5.54 2.46 10.48
C MET A 265 4.73 1.81 11.60
N VAL A 266 3.69 2.47 12.03
CA VAL A 266 2.73 1.96 13.02
C VAL A 266 1.31 2.05 12.46
N LEU A 267 0.48 1.07 12.79
CA LEU A 267 -0.94 1.09 12.49
C LEU A 267 -1.68 1.54 13.76
N ARG A 268 -2.23 2.74 13.73
CA ARG A 268 -3.10 3.25 14.79
C ARG A 268 -4.53 2.78 14.53
N GLY A 269 -4.99 1.84 15.33
CA GLY A 269 -6.37 1.36 15.31
C GLY A 269 -7.34 2.31 16.02
N GLN A 270 -8.57 1.84 16.22
CA GLN A 270 -9.64 2.53 16.94
C GLN A 270 -9.19 3.07 18.30
N PHE A 271 -9.82 4.15 18.72
CA PHE A 271 -9.57 4.86 19.97
C PHE A 271 -9.36 3.91 21.16
N GLY A 272 -8.22 4.04 21.86
CA GLY A 272 -7.90 3.28 23.08
C GLY A 272 -7.24 1.92 22.88
N LYS A 273 -6.89 1.51 21.66
CA LYS A 273 -6.08 0.32 21.40
C LYS A 273 -4.62 0.70 21.18
N GLU A 274 -3.70 -0.16 21.65
CA GLU A 274 -2.27 0.01 21.41
C GLU A 274 -1.96 0.00 19.91
N PRO A 275 -1.06 0.87 19.44
CA PRO A 275 -0.60 0.86 18.06
C PRO A 275 0.07 -0.47 17.71
N PHE A 276 -0.17 -0.96 16.50
CA PHE A 276 0.48 -2.16 15.98
C PHE A 276 1.72 -1.75 15.18
N GLU A 277 2.90 -2.10 15.68
CA GLU A 277 4.15 -1.85 14.95
C GLU A 277 4.25 -2.80 13.75
N PHE A 278 4.63 -2.24 12.59
CA PHE A 278 4.79 -2.96 11.34
C PHE A 278 6.18 -2.71 10.77
N ASP A 279 7.00 -3.75 10.75
CA ASP A 279 8.34 -3.78 10.18
C ASP A 279 8.50 -4.93 9.18
N GLU A 280 9.69 -5.07 8.61
CA GLU A 280 10.01 -6.12 7.66
C GLU A 280 9.88 -7.53 8.28
N ALA A 281 10.34 -7.72 9.51
CA ALA A 281 10.24 -9.00 10.22
C ALA A 281 8.78 -9.39 10.40
N LYS A 282 7.92 -8.45 10.80
CA LYS A 282 6.48 -8.67 10.95
C LYS A 282 5.81 -8.96 9.62
N CYS A 283 6.23 -8.29 8.54
CA CYS A 283 5.74 -8.57 7.19
C CYS A 283 6.06 -10.02 6.76
N ILE A 284 7.27 -10.50 7.04
CA ILE A 284 7.70 -11.87 6.75
C ILE A 284 6.89 -12.88 7.57
N GLU A 285 6.71 -12.65 8.86
CA GLU A 285 5.89 -13.48 9.76
C GLU A 285 4.47 -13.63 9.22
N ILE A 286 3.81 -12.51 8.93
CA ILE A 286 2.45 -12.47 8.38
C ILE A 286 2.35 -13.32 7.11
N ARG A 287 3.29 -13.17 6.18
CA ARG A 287 3.29 -13.92 4.92
C ARG A 287 3.45 -15.43 5.16
N LYS A 288 4.32 -15.82 6.10
CA LYS A 288 4.50 -17.23 6.46
C LYS A 288 3.22 -17.83 7.03
N ASN A 289 2.54 -17.13 7.94
CA ASN A 289 1.29 -17.60 8.53
C ASN A 289 0.18 -17.72 7.47
N LEU A 290 0.03 -16.73 6.59
CA LEU A 290 -0.93 -16.80 5.49
C LEU A 290 -0.66 -18.01 4.55
N ILE A 291 0.61 -18.31 4.23
CA ILE A 291 0.98 -19.47 3.42
C ILE A 291 0.63 -20.77 4.15
N LEU A 292 0.94 -20.86 5.44
CA LEU A 292 0.65 -22.03 6.27
C LEU A 292 -0.86 -22.32 6.29
N HIS A 293 -1.66 -21.36 6.69
CA HIS A 293 -3.12 -21.51 6.76
C HIS A 293 -3.75 -21.80 5.40
N LYS A 294 -3.26 -21.15 4.34
CA LYS A 294 -3.71 -21.45 2.98
C LYS A 294 -3.46 -22.91 2.61
N ARG A 295 -2.25 -23.43 2.83
CA ARG A 295 -1.91 -24.82 2.54
C ARG A 295 -2.81 -25.78 3.31
N ASN A 296 -3.00 -25.54 4.60
CA ASN A 296 -3.80 -26.39 5.47
C ASN A 296 -5.27 -26.44 5.04
N ILE A 297 -5.86 -25.29 4.68
CA ILE A 297 -7.25 -25.24 4.21
C ILE A 297 -7.40 -25.97 2.86
N TYR A 298 -6.43 -25.83 1.94
CA TYR A 298 -6.46 -26.58 0.67
C TYR A 298 -6.30 -28.09 0.89
N GLN A 299 -5.45 -28.50 1.82
CA GLN A 299 -5.26 -29.92 2.17
C GLN A 299 -6.52 -30.50 2.81
N LEU A 300 -7.17 -29.79 3.74
CA LEU A 300 -8.47 -30.19 4.30
C LEU A 300 -9.51 -30.39 3.19
N LYS A 301 -9.57 -29.46 2.24
CA LYS A 301 -10.49 -29.57 1.10
C LYS A 301 -10.21 -30.81 0.26
N SER A 302 -8.93 -31.15 0.01
CA SER A 302 -8.54 -32.36 -0.74
C SER A 302 -8.99 -33.64 -0.01
N ILE A 303 -8.69 -33.77 1.30
CA ILE A 303 -9.10 -34.91 2.11
C ILE A 303 -10.61 -35.13 2.06
N LEU A 304 -11.40 -34.05 2.21
CA LEU A 304 -12.85 -34.15 2.21
C LEU A 304 -13.44 -34.52 0.84
N ILE A 305 -12.76 -34.18 -0.27
CA ILE A 305 -13.17 -34.58 -1.62
C ILE A 305 -12.87 -36.07 -1.83
N ASP A 306 -11.68 -36.52 -1.42
CA ASP A 306 -11.24 -37.92 -1.60
C ASP A 306 -12.07 -38.91 -0.75
N GLU A 307 -12.59 -38.47 0.41
CA GLU A 307 -13.50 -39.30 1.23
C GLU A 307 -14.93 -39.37 0.68
N THR A 308 -15.26 -38.59 -0.35
CA THR A 308 -16.62 -38.51 -0.94
C THR A 308 -16.76 -39.39 -2.20
N VAL A 309 -15.64 -39.98 -2.69
CA VAL A 309 -15.57 -40.89 -3.83
C VAL A 309 -15.47 -42.32 -3.36
#